data_3ad5f1d2f349a9dd1c6c0c34c41191bd
#
_entry.id   3ad5f1d2f349a9dd1c6c0c34c41191bd
#
_cell.length_a   1.000
_cell.length_b   1.000
_cell.length_c   1.000
_cell.angle_alpha   90.00
_cell.angle_beta   90.00
_cell.angle_gamma   90.00
#
_symmetry.space_group_name_H-M   'P 1'
#
loop_
_entity.id
_entity.type
_entity.pdbx_description
1 polymer ?
#
loop_
_entity_poly.entity_id
_entity_poly.type
_entity_poly.pdbx_seq_one_letter_code
_entity_poly.pdbx_strand_id
1 'polypeptide(L)'
;MKRLLLLTILIGLLFTSPNSFAQSSKPKRATIKYENGVKYVGEIRKGSPKKYSEYALIQKIFIGRKKLKHGKGIMYFANGDQLDGEWYNDQCKRGTYKFAYGDIFEGEISESSIQNGKMIFSSGLGTMIFASEGDITLGYKIWHYPANCSFTGTIKDKKPYTGTFDCTLTTKDGDSFTGRLSDGHFGYGKIEYASGDTFEGNFISDTPSSGKYRYASITEITRANHKWEIPAGCVFEGNIVPFTGTVNMEITNADGDKFVGKLNNGAPDEGTMVFAATXXXIISKGI
;
A
#
# COMPACT_ATOMS: atom_id res chain seq x y z
N MET A 1 21.52 -66.34 55.52
CA MET A 1 21.28 -64.99 54.92
C MET A 1 22.47 -64.56 54.07
N LYS A 2 22.93 -65.35 53.11
CA LYS A 2 24.04 -64.94 52.20
C LYS A 2 23.85 -65.46 50.77
N ARG A 3 22.60 -65.59 50.31
CA ARG A 3 22.34 -66.06 48.93
C ARG A 3 21.35 -65.15 48.14
N LEU A 4 21.06 -63.93 48.61
CA LEU A 4 20.10 -63.08 47.94
C LEU A 4 20.71 -61.81 47.38
N LEU A 5 22.06 -61.68 47.41
CA LEU A 5 22.70 -60.45 46.97
C LEU A 5 23.44 -60.55 45.62
N LEU A 6 23.35 -61.72 44.96
CA LEU A 6 24.06 -61.92 43.69
C LEU A 6 23.15 -61.98 42.45
N LEU A 7 21.84 -61.76 42.62
CA LEU A 7 20.92 -61.83 41.45
C LEU A 7 20.48 -60.46 40.97
N THR A 8 20.87 -59.37 41.65
CA THR A 8 20.46 -58.01 41.26
C THR A 8 21.51 -57.29 40.43
N ILE A 9 22.69 -57.82 40.23
CA ILE A 9 23.76 -57.17 39.45
C ILE A 9 23.77 -57.62 37.98
N LEU A 10 23.07 -58.72 37.65
CA LEU A 10 23.12 -59.21 36.28
C LEU A 10 21.97 -58.73 35.39
N ILE A 11 21.00 -57.96 35.90
CA ILE A 11 19.89 -57.44 35.10
C ILE A 11 20.15 -55.98 34.66
N GLY A 12 21.20 -55.32 35.16
CA GLY A 12 21.54 -53.94 34.78
C GLY A 12 22.38 -53.77 33.52
N LEU A 13 22.78 -54.84 32.86
CA LEU A 13 23.75 -54.78 31.74
C LEU A 13 23.17 -55.15 30.37
N LEU A 14 21.84 -55.29 30.28
CA LEU A 14 21.22 -55.72 29.00
C LEU A 14 20.35 -54.64 28.31
N PHE A 15 20.39 -53.37 28.76
CA PHE A 15 19.69 -52.27 28.10
C PHE A 15 20.58 -51.06 27.82
N THR A 16 21.79 -51.25 27.39
CA THR A 16 22.49 -50.22 26.62
C THR A 16 22.31 -50.58 25.14
N SER A 17 21.16 -50.26 24.61
CA SER A 17 21.08 -50.13 23.17
C SER A 17 22.14 -49.13 22.71
N PRO A 18 23.02 -49.45 21.80
CA PRO A 18 23.88 -48.45 21.23
C PRO A 18 22.94 -47.46 20.54
N ASN A 19 22.81 -46.25 21.09
CA ASN A 19 22.35 -45.14 20.30
C ASN A 19 23.28 -45.07 19.11
N SER A 20 22.88 -45.72 18.03
CA SER A 20 23.50 -45.45 16.75
C SER A 20 23.21 -43.98 16.47
N PHE A 21 24.10 -43.09 16.92
CA PHE A 21 24.18 -41.78 16.33
C PHE A 21 24.32 -42.02 14.84
N ALA A 22 23.21 -41.94 14.13
CA ALA A 22 23.24 -41.91 12.69
C ALA A 22 24.18 -40.75 12.34
N GLN A 23 25.38 -41.08 11.91
CA GLN A 23 26.37 -40.14 11.47
C GLN A 23 25.72 -39.33 10.34
N SER A 24 25.22 -38.13 10.67
CA SER A 24 24.62 -37.25 9.69
C SER A 24 25.68 -36.91 8.64
N SER A 25 25.63 -37.59 7.52
CA SER A 25 26.48 -37.25 6.39
C SER A 25 26.18 -35.78 6.02
N LYS A 26 27.22 -34.95 5.95
CA LYS A 26 27.06 -33.55 5.51
C LYS A 26 26.23 -33.50 4.23
N PRO A 27 25.21 -32.62 4.18
CA PRO A 27 24.37 -32.53 3.00
C PRO A 27 25.23 -32.19 1.76
N LYS A 28 24.94 -32.86 0.66
CA LYS A 28 25.62 -32.59 -0.59
C LYS A 28 25.15 -31.26 -1.17
N ARG A 29 26.06 -30.41 -1.56
CA ARG A 29 25.75 -29.12 -2.20
C ARG A 29 26.05 -29.19 -3.69
N ALA A 30 25.28 -28.43 -4.48
CA ALA A 30 25.47 -28.34 -5.93
C ALA A 30 24.93 -27.02 -6.47
N THR A 31 25.40 -26.69 -7.66
CA THR A 31 24.78 -25.66 -8.50
C THR A 31 23.95 -26.38 -9.56
N ILE A 32 22.69 -25.99 -9.70
CA ILE A 32 21.80 -26.44 -10.78
C ILE A 32 21.51 -25.21 -11.65
N LYS A 33 21.85 -25.29 -12.93
CA LYS A 33 21.57 -24.23 -13.91
C LYS A 33 20.38 -24.63 -14.78
N TYR A 34 19.54 -23.70 -15.10
CA TYR A 34 18.35 -23.88 -15.94
C TYR A 34 18.55 -23.08 -17.25
N GLU A 35 17.89 -23.52 -18.31
CA GLU A 35 18.06 -22.93 -19.65
C GLU A 35 17.68 -21.44 -19.73
N ASN A 36 16.75 -21.02 -18.89
CA ASN A 36 16.26 -19.62 -18.84
C ASN A 36 17.13 -18.68 -17.99
N GLY A 37 18.37 -19.07 -17.68
CA GLY A 37 19.29 -18.25 -16.89
C GLY A 37 19.11 -18.34 -15.38
N VAL A 38 18.08 -19.02 -14.93
CA VAL A 38 17.84 -19.27 -13.50
C VAL A 38 18.89 -20.26 -12.98
N LYS A 39 19.38 -20.07 -11.75
CA LYS A 39 20.30 -21.05 -11.13
C LYS A 39 19.95 -21.24 -9.65
N TYR A 40 20.20 -22.45 -9.16
CA TYR A 40 20.08 -22.79 -7.75
C TYR A 40 21.47 -23.15 -7.21
N VAL A 41 21.81 -22.66 -6.03
CA VAL A 41 23.06 -22.99 -5.33
C VAL A 41 22.70 -23.41 -3.91
N GLY A 42 22.87 -24.69 -3.60
CA GLY A 42 22.46 -25.14 -2.28
C GLY A 42 22.56 -26.64 -2.08
N GLU A 43 21.93 -27.07 -1.01
CA GLU A 43 21.87 -28.49 -0.65
C GLU A 43 20.92 -29.24 -1.58
N ILE A 44 21.31 -30.47 -1.90
CA ILE A 44 20.55 -31.30 -2.82
C ILE A 44 20.41 -32.73 -2.25
N ARG A 45 19.38 -33.40 -2.69
CA ARG A 45 19.27 -34.86 -2.52
C ARG A 45 19.04 -35.55 -3.87
N LYS A 46 19.43 -36.80 -3.96
CA LYS A 46 19.09 -37.63 -5.11
C LYS A 46 17.64 -38.06 -4.96
N GLY A 47 16.82 -37.77 -5.93
CA GLY A 47 15.42 -38.16 -5.95
C GLY A 47 15.08 -39.05 -7.12
N SER A 48 14.03 -39.84 -6.98
CA SER A 48 13.35 -40.45 -8.11
C SER A 48 12.20 -39.52 -8.50
N PRO A 49 11.92 -39.27 -9.78
CA PRO A 49 10.75 -38.50 -10.16
C PRO A 49 9.51 -39.19 -9.59
N LYS A 50 8.60 -38.38 -8.99
CA LYS A 50 7.31 -38.95 -8.55
C LYS A 50 6.60 -39.58 -9.76
N LYS A 51 6.08 -40.78 -9.59
CA LYS A 51 5.27 -41.47 -10.60
C LYS A 51 3.98 -40.66 -10.87
N TYR A 52 3.97 -39.88 -11.91
CA TYR A 52 2.74 -39.19 -12.35
C TYR A 52 2.48 -39.49 -13.83
N SER A 53 2.42 -40.71 -14.23
CA SER A 53 1.80 -41.26 -15.43
C SER A 53 2.62 -42.40 -16.03
N GLU A 54 2.00 -43.20 -16.84
CA GLU A 54 2.63 -44.30 -17.57
C GLU A 54 3.79 -43.85 -18.46
N TYR A 55 3.82 -42.59 -18.90
CA TYR A 55 4.91 -42.03 -19.68
C TYR A 55 6.19 -41.84 -18.86
N ALA A 56 6.10 -41.84 -17.55
CA ALA A 56 7.27 -41.64 -16.68
C ALA A 56 8.17 -42.88 -16.64
N LEU A 57 7.68 -44.03 -17.05
CA LEU A 57 8.47 -45.30 -17.08
C LEU A 57 9.52 -45.27 -18.22
N ILE A 58 9.20 -44.63 -19.34
CA ILE A 58 10.11 -44.53 -20.48
C ILE A 58 11.22 -43.51 -20.21
N GLN A 59 10.91 -42.44 -19.47
CA GLN A 59 11.90 -41.45 -19.09
C GLN A 59 12.87 -41.94 -18.00
N LYS A 60 12.50 -42.98 -17.25
CA LYS A 60 13.33 -43.52 -16.19
C LYS A 60 14.57 -44.25 -16.71
N ILE A 61 14.58 -44.66 -17.95
CA ILE A 61 15.69 -45.41 -18.57
C ILE A 61 16.82 -44.47 -19.03
N PHE A 62 16.50 -43.18 -19.33
CA PHE A 62 17.41 -42.26 -19.97
C PHE A 62 17.86 -41.08 -19.13
N ILE A 63 17.27 -40.84 -17.97
CA ILE A 63 17.63 -39.66 -17.15
C ILE A 63 18.24 -40.15 -15.83
N GLY A 64 19.49 -39.83 -15.60
CA GLY A 64 20.17 -40.09 -14.33
C GLY A 64 19.38 -39.46 -13.16
N ARG A 65 19.59 -39.98 -11.96
CA ARG A 65 18.88 -39.55 -10.75
C ARG A 65 18.86 -38.02 -10.66
N LYS A 66 17.66 -37.46 -10.78
CA LYS A 66 17.46 -35.99 -10.73
C LYS A 66 17.96 -35.42 -9.40
N LYS A 67 18.73 -34.36 -9.47
CA LYS A 67 19.12 -33.60 -8.28
C LYS A 67 17.93 -32.74 -7.87
N LEU A 68 17.38 -32.99 -6.68
CA LEU A 68 16.26 -32.19 -6.13
C LEU A 68 16.82 -31.17 -5.14
N LYS A 69 16.33 -29.93 -5.21
CA LYS A 69 16.61 -28.91 -4.18
C LYS A 69 16.08 -29.44 -2.85
N HIS A 70 16.93 -29.40 -1.81
CA HIS A 70 16.57 -29.94 -0.50
C HIS A 70 17.50 -29.33 0.55
N GLY A 71 16.97 -28.98 1.73
CA GLY A 71 17.76 -28.28 2.72
C GLY A 71 17.97 -26.80 2.37
N LYS A 72 19.07 -26.21 2.77
CA LYS A 72 19.31 -24.77 2.57
C LYS A 72 19.89 -24.46 1.18
N GLY A 73 19.37 -23.39 0.55
CA GLY A 73 19.89 -22.99 -0.76
C GLY A 73 19.25 -21.73 -1.31
N ILE A 74 19.94 -21.14 -2.29
CA ILE A 74 19.53 -19.87 -2.90
C ILE A 74 19.17 -20.13 -4.37
N MET A 75 18.00 -19.66 -4.76
CA MET A 75 17.59 -19.58 -6.17
C MET A 75 17.87 -18.16 -6.66
N TYR A 76 18.52 -18.03 -7.79
CA TYR A 76 18.74 -16.77 -8.49
C TYR A 76 17.88 -16.77 -9.74
N PHE A 77 17.02 -15.77 -9.87
CA PHE A 77 16.10 -15.65 -11.01
C PHE A 77 16.70 -14.78 -12.11
N ALA A 78 16.24 -14.94 -13.33
CA ALA A 78 16.77 -14.21 -14.49
C ALA A 78 16.54 -12.70 -14.40
N ASN A 79 15.49 -12.28 -13.70
CA ASN A 79 15.18 -10.86 -13.47
C ASN A 79 16.02 -10.21 -12.37
N GLY A 80 16.94 -10.95 -11.74
CA GLY A 80 17.77 -10.44 -10.65
C GLY A 80 17.27 -10.74 -9.24
N ASP A 81 16.05 -11.25 -9.10
CA ASP A 81 15.51 -11.65 -7.80
C ASP A 81 16.30 -12.82 -7.21
N GLN A 82 16.23 -12.97 -5.89
CA GLN A 82 16.85 -14.10 -5.18
C GLN A 82 15.88 -14.66 -4.15
N LEU A 83 15.92 -15.99 -3.98
CA LEU A 83 15.16 -16.67 -2.94
C LEU A 83 16.09 -17.56 -2.13
N ASP A 84 16.45 -17.11 -0.92
CA ASP A 84 17.24 -17.87 0.05
C ASP A 84 16.26 -18.59 0.98
N GLY A 85 16.28 -19.90 1.00
CA GLY A 85 15.25 -20.60 1.76
C GLY A 85 15.55 -22.05 2.07
N GLU A 86 14.59 -22.64 2.75
CA GLU A 86 14.56 -24.06 3.06
C GLU A 86 13.72 -24.81 2.01
N TRP A 87 14.35 -25.76 1.37
CA TRP A 87 13.80 -26.47 0.22
C TRP A 87 13.45 -27.90 0.61
N TYR A 88 12.33 -28.38 0.13
CA TYR A 88 11.92 -29.74 0.27
C TYR A 88 11.39 -30.27 -1.07
N ASN A 89 12.16 -31.15 -1.70
CA ASN A 89 11.77 -31.78 -2.98
C ASN A 89 11.41 -30.75 -4.07
N ASP A 90 12.32 -29.81 -4.33
CA ASP A 90 12.21 -28.73 -5.30
C ASP A 90 11.26 -27.60 -4.89
N GLN A 91 10.53 -27.70 -3.78
CA GLN A 91 9.67 -26.64 -3.29
C GLN A 91 10.35 -25.88 -2.15
N CYS A 92 10.32 -24.57 -2.21
CA CYS A 92 10.69 -23.73 -1.06
C CYS A 92 9.47 -23.62 -0.15
N LYS A 93 9.67 -23.84 1.14
CA LYS A 93 8.58 -23.77 2.11
C LYS A 93 8.62 -22.49 2.93
N ARG A 94 9.81 -21.97 3.15
CA ARG A 94 10.02 -20.74 3.91
C ARG A 94 11.36 -20.14 3.51
N GLY A 95 11.41 -18.81 3.45
CA GLY A 95 12.66 -18.15 3.08
C GLY A 95 12.57 -16.65 3.05
N THR A 96 13.66 -16.09 2.54
CA THR A 96 13.81 -14.66 2.29
C THR A 96 13.85 -14.44 0.78
N TYR A 97 12.83 -13.78 0.24
CA TYR A 97 12.78 -13.39 -1.17
C TYR A 97 13.26 -11.95 -1.28
N LYS A 98 14.34 -11.75 -2.02
CA LYS A 98 14.91 -10.42 -2.30
C LYS A 98 14.56 -10.03 -3.72
N PHE A 99 13.77 -9.00 -3.86
CA PHE A 99 13.42 -8.44 -5.16
C PHE A 99 14.60 -7.67 -5.73
N ALA A 100 14.79 -7.69 -7.03
CA ALA A 100 15.90 -6.99 -7.69
C ALA A 100 15.89 -5.48 -7.43
N TYR A 101 14.70 -4.91 -7.18
CA TYR A 101 14.56 -3.50 -6.87
C TYR A 101 14.76 -3.16 -5.38
N GLY A 102 15.09 -4.16 -4.54
CA GLY A 102 15.55 -3.93 -3.17
C GLY A 102 14.60 -4.37 -2.05
N ASP A 103 13.34 -4.58 -2.32
CA ASP A 103 12.40 -5.06 -1.29
C ASP A 103 12.74 -6.48 -0.85
N ILE A 104 12.34 -6.82 0.36
CA ILE A 104 12.59 -8.14 0.94
C ILE A 104 11.30 -8.69 1.52
N PHE A 105 10.98 -9.93 1.19
CA PHE A 105 9.90 -10.68 1.85
C PHE A 105 10.52 -11.80 2.69
N GLU A 106 10.08 -11.92 3.94
CA GLU A 106 10.48 -13.01 4.84
C GLU A 106 9.23 -13.78 5.27
N GLY A 107 9.15 -15.06 4.90
CA GLY A 107 7.92 -15.80 5.24
C GLY A 107 7.77 -17.13 4.53
N GLU A 108 6.53 -17.56 4.48
CA GLU A 108 6.13 -18.81 3.84
C GLU A 108 5.95 -18.61 2.34
N ILE A 109 6.39 -19.61 1.58
CA ILE A 109 6.33 -19.57 0.13
C ILE A 109 5.72 -20.90 -0.34
N SER A 110 4.72 -20.84 -1.17
CA SER A 110 4.05 -22.04 -1.69
C SER A 110 3.83 -21.92 -3.19
N GLU A 111 4.27 -22.92 -3.93
CA GLU A 111 4.07 -23.03 -5.38
C GLU A 111 4.40 -21.74 -6.15
N SER A 112 5.51 -21.11 -5.77
CA SER A 112 6.01 -19.86 -6.36
C SER A 112 5.20 -18.61 -6.00
N SER A 113 4.34 -18.68 -4.99
CA SER A 113 3.64 -17.51 -4.48
C SER A 113 4.00 -17.21 -3.03
N ILE A 114 4.05 -15.94 -2.71
CA ILE A 114 4.26 -15.41 -1.37
C ILE A 114 2.97 -15.63 -0.57
N GLN A 115 3.10 -16.21 0.60
CA GLN A 115 1.95 -16.53 1.46
C GLN A 115 1.99 -15.65 2.72
N ASN A 116 2.22 -16.25 3.87
CA ASN A 116 2.24 -15.57 5.16
C ASN A 116 3.66 -15.08 5.48
N GLY A 117 3.81 -13.81 5.80
CA GLY A 117 5.13 -13.27 6.12
C GLY A 117 5.16 -11.77 6.25
N LYS A 118 6.38 -11.27 6.35
CA LYS A 118 6.68 -9.86 6.52
C LYS A 118 7.31 -9.30 5.24
N MET A 119 6.74 -8.21 4.72
CA MET A 119 7.37 -7.45 3.65
C MET A 119 8.20 -6.32 4.25
N ILE A 120 9.45 -6.20 3.83
CA ILE A 120 10.37 -5.13 4.23
C ILE A 120 10.65 -4.33 2.97
N PHE A 121 10.20 -3.08 2.97
CA PHE A 121 10.41 -2.19 1.82
C PHE A 121 11.75 -1.49 1.96
N SER A 122 12.49 -1.37 0.89
CA SER A 122 13.81 -0.77 0.90
C SER A 122 13.73 0.70 1.35
N SER A 123 14.43 1.02 2.44
CA SER A 123 14.53 2.37 3.02
C SER A 123 13.22 3.03 3.46
N GLY A 124 12.11 2.30 3.54
CA GLY A 124 10.79 2.87 3.86
C GLY A 124 10.21 3.76 2.76
N LEU A 125 10.98 4.03 1.74
CA LEU A 125 10.55 4.78 0.54
C LEU A 125 10.61 3.83 -0.65
N GLY A 126 9.66 3.95 -1.55
CA GLY A 126 9.64 3.12 -2.75
C GLY A 126 8.58 3.56 -3.73
N THR A 127 8.56 2.89 -4.87
CA THR A 127 7.51 3.09 -5.86
C THR A 127 6.71 1.81 -5.97
N MET A 128 5.41 1.91 -5.77
CA MET A 128 4.46 0.83 -5.98
C MET A 128 3.80 1.05 -7.35
N ILE A 129 3.89 0.05 -8.21
CA ILE A 129 3.25 0.10 -9.53
C ILE A 129 2.05 -0.84 -9.50
N PHE A 130 0.89 -0.31 -9.86
CA PHE A 130 -0.35 -1.06 -9.95
C PHE A 130 -0.49 -1.58 -11.39
N ALA A 131 -0.14 -2.84 -11.61
CA ALA A 131 -0.12 -3.43 -12.96
C ALA A 131 -1.50 -3.48 -13.61
N SER A 132 -2.55 -3.55 -12.79
CA SER A 132 -3.95 -3.52 -13.26
C SER A 132 -4.70 -2.41 -12.53
N GLU A 133 -5.81 -2.02 -13.08
CA GLU A 133 -6.74 -1.10 -12.41
C GLU A 133 -7.26 -1.73 -11.12
N GLY A 134 -7.70 -0.91 -10.19
CA GLY A 134 -8.23 -1.40 -8.92
C GLY A 134 -8.70 -0.26 -8.03
N ASP A 135 -9.03 -0.62 -6.79
CA ASP A 135 -9.64 0.30 -5.84
C ASP A 135 -8.80 0.47 -4.60
N ILE A 136 -8.85 1.67 -4.05
CA ILE A 136 -8.26 2.00 -2.74
C ILE A 136 -9.30 2.78 -1.94
N THR A 137 -9.41 2.47 -0.66
CA THR A 137 -10.29 3.24 0.25
C THR A 137 -9.46 4.35 0.90
N LEU A 138 -9.89 5.59 0.70
CA LEU A 138 -9.31 6.77 1.35
C LEU A 138 -10.47 7.55 1.97
N GLY A 139 -10.37 7.79 3.26
CA GLY A 139 -11.49 8.36 4.00
C GLY A 139 -12.70 7.42 4.00
N TYR A 140 -13.83 7.96 3.60
CA TYR A 140 -15.10 7.22 3.55
C TYR A 140 -15.47 6.79 2.13
N LYS A 141 -14.59 7.04 1.14
CA LYS A 141 -14.87 6.79 -0.28
C LYS A 141 -13.94 5.72 -0.85
N ILE A 142 -14.45 5.01 -1.83
CA ILE A 142 -13.66 4.09 -2.64
C ILE A 142 -13.21 4.87 -3.88
N TRP A 143 -11.90 4.86 -4.09
CA TRP A 143 -11.25 5.54 -5.22
C TRP A 143 -10.66 4.52 -6.16
N HIS A 144 -10.95 4.66 -7.42
CA HIS A 144 -10.44 3.81 -8.49
C HIS A 144 -9.15 4.38 -9.06
N TYR A 145 -8.13 3.56 -9.21
CA TYR A 145 -6.89 3.91 -9.89
C TYR A 145 -6.78 3.14 -11.20
N PRO A 146 -6.28 3.77 -12.29
CA PRO A 146 -6.12 3.09 -13.57
C PRO A 146 -4.95 2.12 -13.57
N ALA A 147 -4.93 1.20 -14.52
CA ALA A 147 -3.79 0.32 -14.73
C ALA A 147 -2.51 1.13 -15.01
N ASN A 148 -1.39 0.63 -14.52
CA ASN A 148 -0.06 1.26 -14.60
C ASN A 148 0.09 2.57 -13.82
N CYS A 149 -0.91 2.92 -13.00
CA CYS A 149 -0.74 3.98 -12.00
C CYS A 149 0.45 3.63 -11.10
N SER A 150 1.21 4.62 -10.65
CA SER A 150 2.21 4.37 -9.64
C SER A 150 2.04 5.32 -8.45
N PHE A 151 2.53 4.87 -7.31
CA PHE A 151 2.61 5.67 -6.10
C PHE A 151 4.06 5.68 -5.64
N THR A 152 4.63 6.85 -5.43
CA THR A 152 6.00 7.01 -4.93
C THR A 152 5.96 7.63 -3.55
N GLY A 153 6.54 6.92 -2.58
CA GLY A 153 6.53 7.37 -1.21
C GLY A 153 6.69 6.24 -0.22
N THR A 154 6.19 6.46 0.99
CA THR A 154 6.18 5.45 2.05
C THR A 154 4.98 4.52 1.86
N ILE A 155 5.25 3.24 1.88
CA ILE A 155 4.22 2.19 1.78
C ILE A 155 4.12 1.55 3.17
N LYS A 156 2.89 1.36 3.64
CA LYS A 156 2.62 0.74 4.94
C LYS A 156 1.51 -0.31 4.77
N ASP A 157 1.75 -1.51 5.28
CA ASP A 157 0.79 -2.63 5.19
C ASP A 157 0.32 -2.88 3.74
N LYS A 158 1.25 -2.77 2.78
CA LYS A 158 1.02 -2.96 1.34
C LYS A 158 0.11 -1.88 0.73
N LYS A 159 -0.03 -0.73 1.38
CA LYS A 159 -0.87 0.37 0.88
C LYS A 159 -0.07 1.67 0.80
N PRO A 160 -0.38 2.54 -0.16
CA PRO A 160 0.13 3.91 -0.16
C PRO A 160 -0.12 4.59 1.18
N TYR A 161 0.89 5.23 1.74
CA TYR A 161 0.78 5.85 3.08
C TYR A 161 1.11 7.34 3.04
N THR A 162 2.33 7.71 2.68
CA THR A 162 2.72 9.11 2.53
C THR A 162 3.53 9.26 1.26
N GLY A 163 3.02 10.00 0.28
CA GLY A 163 3.65 10.12 -1.04
C GLY A 163 2.67 10.59 -2.09
N THR A 164 3.02 10.41 -3.35
CA THR A 164 2.28 10.97 -4.48
C THR A 164 1.89 9.89 -5.47
N PHE A 165 0.63 9.95 -5.93
CA PHE A 165 0.18 9.20 -7.10
C PHE A 165 0.58 9.94 -8.38
N ASP A 166 1.00 9.21 -9.40
CA ASP A 166 1.27 9.77 -10.73
C ASP A 166 0.05 9.70 -11.65
N CYS A 167 -1.10 9.38 -11.09
CA CYS A 167 -2.35 9.21 -11.83
C CYS A 167 -3.48 9.98 -11.15
N THR A 168 -4.61 10.06 -11.82
CA THR A 168 -5.85 10.59 -11.24
C THR A 168 -6.63 9.44 -10.63
N LEU A 169 -7.03 9.59 -9.36
CA LEU A 169 -7.96 8.68 -8.70
C LEU A 169 -9.38 9.17 -8.99
N THR A 170 -10.31 8.25 -9.23
CA THR A 170 -11.72 8.63 -9.52
C THR A 170 -12.68 7.83 -8.63
N THR A 171 -13.83 8.41 -8.34
CA THR A 171 -14.91 7.67 -7.69
C THR A 171 -15.97 7.27 -8.73
N LYS A 172 -16.80 6.31 -8.40
CA LYS A 172 -17.93 5.92 -9.25
C LYS A 172 -18.95 7.07 -9.44
N ASP A 173 -18.97 8.01 -8.50
CA ASP A 173 -19.89 9.15 -8.53
C ASP A 173 -19.37 10.30 -9.41
N GLY A 174 -18.12 10.21 -9.88
CA GLY A 174 -17.54 11.18 -10.78
C GLY A 174 -16.55 12.17 -10.15
N ASP A 175 -16.26 12.04 -8.87
CA ASP A 175 -15.20 12.87 -8.27
C ASP A 175 -13.84 12.38 -8.78
N SER A 176 -12.89 13.32 -8.92
CA SER A 176 -11.51 12.97 -9.26
C SER A 176 -10.53 13.66 -8.30
N PHE A 177 -9.40 12.99 -8.05
CA PHE A 177 -8.35 13.53 -7.17
C PHE A 177 -6.98 13.31 -7.78
N THR A 178 -6.15 14.37 -7.74
CA THR A 178 -4.71 14.30 -8.05
C THR A 178 -3.96 14.95 -6.89
N GLY A 179 -2.92 14.28 -6.40
CA GLY A 179 -2.17 14.85 -5.30
C GLY A 179 -1.39 13.84 -4.50
N ARG A 180 -1.14 14.20 -3.26
CA ARG A 180 -0.34 13.35 -2.37
C ARG A 180 -1.14 12.95 -1.14
N LEU A 181 -0.74 11.82 -0.58
CA LEU A 181 -1.22 11.34 0.71
C LEU A 181 -0.26 11.77 1.82
N SER A 182 -0.81 11.92 3.01
CA SER A 182 -0.08 12.05 4.26
C SER A 182 -0.73 11.10 5.27
N ASP A 183 0.04 10.14 5.75
CA ASP A 183 -0.41 9.15 6.74
C ASP A 183 -1.69 8.39 6.33
N GLY A 184 -1.80 8.08 5.03
CA GLY A 184 -2.93 7.32 4.50
C GLY A 184 -4.17 8.13 4.18
N HIS A 185 -4.10 9.46 4.32
CA HIS A 185 -5.18 10.40 4.04
C HIS A 185 -4.74 11.38 2.95
N PHE A 186 -5.70 12.08 2.33
CA PHE A 186 -5.34 13.18 1.43
C PHE A 186 -4.55 14.24 2.21
N GLY A 187 -3.37 14.61 1.70
CA GLY A 187 -2.53 15.66 2.28
C GLY A 187 -2.67 16.99 1.56
N TYR A 188 -2.19 17.06 0.32
CA TYR A 188 -2.31 18.22 -0.54
C TYR A 188 -2.65 17.74 -1.94
N GLY A 189 -3.55 18.46 -2.62
CA GLY A 189 -3.90 18.09 -3.98
C GLY A 189 -5.08 18.87 -4.52
N LYS A 190 -5.56 18.41 -5.67
CA LYS A 190 -6.74 18.96 -6.33
C LYS A 190 -7.82 17.90 -6.38
N ILE A 191 -9.02 18.26 -5.95
CA ILE A 191 -10.21 17.44 -6.15
C ILE A 191 -11.16 18.18 -7.09
N GLU A 192 -11.73 17.46 -8.03
CA GLU A 192 -12.83 17.94 -8.87
C GLU A 192 -14.03 17.08 -8.50
N TYR A 193 -15.08 17.71 -8.05
CA TYR A 193 -16.31 17.03 -7.66
C TYR A 193 -17.21 16.79 -8.87
N ALA A 194 -18.05 15.77 -8.81
CA ALA A 194 -19.04 15.51 -9.85
C ALA A 194 -20.00 16.69 -10.09
N SER A 195 -20.16 17.57 -9.09
CA SER A 195 -20.93 18.82 -9.21
C SER A 195 -20.26 19.84 -10.14
N GLY A 196 -18.97 19.64 -10.46
CA GLY A 196 -18.13 20.61 -11.17
C GLY A 196 -17.37 21.56 -10.24
N ASP A 197 -17.66 21.55 -8.95
CA ASP A 197 -16.85 22.31 -7.97
C ASP A 197 -15.42 21.79 -7.98
N THR A 198 -14.46 22.65 -7.67
CA THR A 198 -13.07 22.22 -7.50
C THR A 198 -12.48 22.74 -6.22
N PHE A 199 -11.60 21.98 -5.64
CA PHE A 199 -10.79 22.44 -4.51
C PHE A 199 -9.34 22.07 -4.75
N GLU A 200 -8.44 23.01 -4.51
CA GLU A 200 -7.00 22.76 -4.54
C GLU A 200 -6.38 23.31 -3.25
N GLY A 201 -5.72 22.42 -2.51
CA GLY A 201 -5.16 22.82 -1.22
C GLY A 201 -4.86 21.65 -0.30
N ASN A 202 -4.84 21.97 0.98
CA ASN A 202 -4.58 20.98 2.04
C ASN A 202 -5.88 20.32 2.50
N PHE A 203 -5.75 19.07 2.87
CA PHE A 203 -6.84 18.28 3.43
C PHE A 203 -6.51 17.89 4.88
N ILE A 204 -7.53 17.75 5.69
CA ILE A 204 -7.45 17.15 7.03
C ILE A 204 -8.51 16.07 7.10
N SER A 205 -8.07 14.84 7.41
CA SER A 205 -8.96 13.67 7.45
C SER A 205 -9.82 13.57 6.17
N ASP A 206 -9.17 13.73 5.02
CA ASP A 206 -9.76 13.62 3.68
C ASP A 206 -10.80 14.70 3.35
N THR A 207 -10.87 15.76 4.17
CA THR A 207 -11.79 16.88 3.97
C THR A 207 -11.00 18.13 3.62
N PRO A 208 -11.44 18.94 2.61
CA PRO A 208 -10.80 20.22 2.31
C PRO A 208 -10.66 21.08 3.55
N SER A 209 -9.46 21.63 3.77
CA SER A 209 -9.14 22.39 4.97
C SER A 209 -8.73 23.83 4.64
N SER A 210 -7.69 24.01 3.85
CA SER A 210 -7.21 25.35 3.46
C SER A 210 -6.71 25.33 2.03
N GLY A 211 -7.15 26.32 1.24
CA GLY A 211 -6.80 26.38 -0.18
C GLY A 211 -7.80 27.21 -0.97
N LYS A 212 -7.97 26.84 -2.24
CA LYS A 212 -8.87 27.51 -3.16
C LYS A 212 -10.03 26.61 -3.49
N TYR A 213 -11.24 27.05 -3.18
CA TYR A 213 -12.50 26.36 -3.52
C TYR A 213 -13.21 27.17 -4.60
N ARG A 214 -13.53 26.58 -5.72
CA ARG A 214 -14.28 27.20 -6.80
C ARG A 214 -15.65 26.54 -6.90
N TYR A 215 -16.68 27.36 -6.83
CA TYR A 215 -18.06 26.95 -6.93
C TYR A 215 -18.49 26.90 -8.40
N ALA A 216 -18.92 25.77 -8.89
CA ALA A 216 -19.34 25.60 -10.30
C ALA A 216 -20.75 26.17 -10.53
N SER A 217 -21.57 26.14 -9.51
CA SER A 217 -22.97 26.58 -9.56
C SER A 217 -23.30 27.52 -8.41
N ILE A 218 -24.44 28.18 -8.48
CA ILE A 218 -24.94 29.00 -7.37
C ILE A 218 -25.17 28.08 -6.17
N THR A 219 -24.59 28.42 -5.03
CA THR A 219 -24.58 27.56 -3.85
C THR A 219 -24.90 28.38 -2.61
N GLU A 220 -25.79 27.89 -1.77
CA GLU A 220 -26.03 28.46 -0.45
C GLU A 220 -25.13 27.82 0.58
N ILE A 221 -24.46 28.63 1.39
CA ILE A 221 -23.66 28.16 2.52
C ILE A 221 -24.10 28.86 3.80
N THR A 222 -24.03 28.16 4.91
CA THR A 222 -24.24 28.73 6.24
C THR A 222 -22.99 28.51 7.08
N ARG A 223 -22.44 29.56 7.61
CA ARG A 223 -21.26 29.49 8.50
C ARG A 223 -21.46 30.45 9.68
N ALA A 224 -21.40 29.92 10.87
CA ALA A 224 -21.51 30.72 12.12
C ALA A 224 -22.70 31.68 12.11
N ASN A 225 -23.87 31.20 11.71
CA ASN A 225 -25.12 31.98 11.62
C ASN A 225 -25.18 32.99 10.46
N HIS A 226 -24.17 33.03 9.61
CA HIS A 226 -24.21 33.84 8.38
C HIS A 226 -24.58 32.95 7.21
N LYS A 227 -25.63 33.31 6.50
CA LYS A 227 -26.10 32.61 5.30
C LYS A 227 -25.73 33.44 4.07
N TRP A 228 -25.03 32.80 3.12
CA TRP A 228 -24.59 33.44 1.90
C TRP A 228 -24.99 32.64 0.68
N GLU A 229 -25.45 33.30 -0.35
CA GLU A 229 -25.56 32.78 -1.69
C GLU A 229 -24.26 33.11 -2.43
N ILE A 230 -23.57 32.05 -2.87
CA ILE A 230 -22.29 32.16 -3.59
C ILE A 230 -22.57 32.02 -5.07
N PRO A 231 -22.20 32.97 -5.92
CA PRO A 231 -22.47 32.85 -7.36
C PRO A 231 -21.59 31.81 -8.04
N ALA A 232 -22.08 31.28 -9.15
CA ALA A 232 -21.30 30.35 -9.97
C ALA A 232 -19.99 31.01 -10.44
N GLY A 233 -18.91 30.26 -10.39
CA GLY A 233 -17.57 30.75 -10.76
C GLY A 233 -16.83 31.42 -9.62
N CYS A 234 -17.49 31.74 -8.50
CA CYS A 234 -16.84 32.38 -7.35
C CYS A 234 -15.73 31.46 -6.81
N VAL A 235 -14.61 32.10 -6.44
CA VAL A 235 -13.50 31.40 -5.78
C VAL A 235 -13.37 31.95 -4.36
N PHE A 236 -13.38 31.02 -3.41
CA PHE A 236 -13.01 31.29 -2.03
C PHE A 236 -11.59 30.82 -1.79
N GLU A 237 -10.75 31.66 -1.23
CA GLU A 237 -9.37 31.27 -0.89
C GLU A 237 -9.13 31.50 0.60
N GLY A 238 -8.85 30.43 1.32
CA GLY A 238 -8.65 30.51 2.77
C GLY A 238 -8.89 29.16 3.47
N ASN A 239 -9.27 29.27 4.73
CA ASN A 239 -9.66 28.11 5.54
C ASN A 239 -11.13 27.78 5.34
N ILE A 240 -11.41 26.59 4.85
CA ILE A 240 -12.79 26.16 4.56
C ILE A 240 -13.60 26.04 5.86
N VAL A 241 -12.94 25.60 6.94
CA VAL A 241 -13.53 25.54 8.28
C VAL A 241 -12.49 26.08 9.28
N PRO A 242 -12.77 27.18 10.00
CA PRO A 242 -13.95 28.04 9.91
C PRO A 242 -13.87 28.91 8.64
N PHE A 243 -14.89 29.23 7.98
CA PHE A 243 -14.93 29.92 6.68
C PHE A 243 -14.26 31.29 6.79
N THR A 244 -12.92 31.30 6.77
CA THR A 244 -12.05 32.46 6.97
C THR A 244 -11.10 32.59 5.79
N GLY A 245 -11.30 33.64 4.97
CA GLY A 245 -10.58 33.81 3.71
C GLY A 245 -11.26 34.84 2.83
N THR A 246 -10.91 34.86 1.56
CA THR A 246 -11.35 35.90 0.62
C THR A 246 -12.26 35.29 -0.47
N VAL A 247 -13.40 35.96 -0.73
CA VAL A 247 -14.21 35.67 -1.91
C VAL A 247 -13.87 36.71 -3.00
N ASN A 248 -13.74 36.19 -4.23
CA ASN A 248 -13.35 37.04 -5.37
C ASN A 248 -14.53 37.63 -6.15
N MET A 249 -15.76 37.30 -5.75
CA MET A 249 -16.99 37.77 -6.38
C MET A 249 -17.99 38.19 -5.29
N GLU A 250 -18.97 39.03 -5.66
CA GLU A 250 -20.03 39.43 -4.72
C GLU A 250 -20.85 38.20 -4.30
N ILE A 251 -20.95 38.01 -3.00
CA ILE A 251 -21.85 37.03 -2.38
C ILE A 251 -23.03 37.77 -1.75
N THR A 252 -24.18 37.15 -1.67
CA THR A 252 -25.41 37.81 -1.23
C THR A 252 -25.96 37.14 0.05
N ASN A 253 -26.33 37.97 1.06
CA ASN A 253 -26.94 37.42 2.26
C ASN A 253 -28.47 37.26 2.11
N ALA A 254 -29.13 36.77 3.14
CA ALA A 254 -30.58 36.53 3.12
C ALA A 254 -31.38 37.85 3.02
N ASP A 255 -30.81 38.99 3.43
CA ASP A 255 -31.44 40.29 3.36
C ASP A 255 -31.22 40.98 2.02
N GLY A 256 -30.47 40.33 1.12
CA GLY A 256 -30.12 40.88 -0.19
C GLY A 256 -28.89 41.78 -0.19
N ASP A 257 -28.22 41.95 0.94
CA ASP A 257 -26.95 42.68 0.99
C ASP A 257 -25.86 41.89 0.28
N LYS A 258 -24.96 42.60 -0.38
CA LYS A 258 -23.88 42.00 -1.14
C LYS A 258 -22.51 42.29 -0.53
N PHE A 259 -21.62 41.35 -0.56
CA PHE A 259 -20.29 41.50 0.00
C PHE A 259 -19.24 40.88 -0.93
N VAL A 260 -18.11 41.57 -1.08
CA VAL A 260 -16.91 41.01 -1.71
C VAL A 260 -15.70 41.42 -0.86
N GLY A 261 -14.85 40.44 -0.57
CA GLY A 261 -13.69 40.67 0.28
C GLY A 261 -13.37 39.51 1.20
N LYS A 262 -12.80 39.86 2.34
CA LYS A 262 -12.33 38.89 3.32
C LYS A 262 -13.42 38.59 4.36
N LEU A 263 -13.63 37.34 4.63
CA LEU A 263 -14.52 36.85 5.66
C LEU A 263 -13.71 36.30 6.84
N ASN A 264 -14.25 36.44 8.03
CA ASN A 264 -13.72 35.82 9.25
C ASN A 264 -14.84 35.02 9.89
N ASN A 265 -14.66 33.66 9.92
CA ASN A 265 -15.68 32.75 10.43
C ASN A 265 -17.07 32.98 9.78
N GLY A 266 -17.05 33.29 8.47
CA GLY A 266 -18.26 33.51 7.68
C GLY A 266 -18.84 34.92 7.76
N ALA A 267 -18.32 35.78 8.64
CA ALA A 267 -18.74 37.22 8.76
C ALA A 267 -17.87 38.10 7.90
N PRO A 268 -18.39 39.16 7.30
CA PRO A 268 -17.56 40.19 6.65
C PRO A 268 -16.51 40.75 7.60
N ASP A 269 -15.26 40.84 7.15
CA ASP A 269 -14.12 41.31 7.92
C ASP A 269 -13.52 42.56 7.22
N GLU A 270 -13.06 42.39 5.99
CA GLU A 270 -12.41 43.43 5.21
C GLU A 270 -12.89 43.35 3.77
N GLY A 271 -13.47 44.44 3.24
CA GLY A 271 -14.00 44.41 1.87
C GLY A 271 -15.06 45.48 1.63
N THR A 272 -15.87 45.25 0.61
CA THR A 272 -16.96 46.11 0.22
C THR A 272 -18.31 45.48 0.51
N MET A 273 -19.17 46.21 1.22
CA MET A 273 -20.55 45.78 1.54
C MET A 273 -21.51 46.77 0.86
N VAL A 274 -22.51 46.22 0.15
CA VAL A 274 -23.60 46.98 -0.48
C VAL A 274 -24.90 46.57 0.15
N PHE A 275 -25.60 47.45 0.79
CA PHE A 275 -26.85 47.15 1.48
C PHE A 275 -28.04 47.23 0.53
N ALA A 276 -28.89 46.26 0.54
CA ALA A 276 -30.08 46.18 -0.35
C ALA A 276 -31.13 47.26 -0.06
N ALA A 277 -31.32 47.68 1.18
CA ALA A 277 -32.36 48.63 1.62
C ALA A 277 -32.03 50.09 1.39
N THR A 278 -30.84 50.42 1.02
CA THR A 278 -30.48 51.84 0.87
C THR A 278 -29.63 52.04 -0.40
N UNK A 279 -30.25 52.34 -1.11
CA UNK A 279 -29.71 52.67 -2.34
C UNK A 279 -28.74 53.72 -2.37
N UNK A 280 -28.11 53.73 -1.58
CA UNK A 280 -27.17 54.70 -1.67
C UNK A 280 -26.19 54.78 -0.58
N UNK A 281 -26.01 54.10 -0.06
CA UNK A 281 -25.07 54.32 0.86
C UNK A 281 -24.01 53.35 0.70
N ILE A 282 -23.04 53.65 -0.04
CA ILE A 282 -21.78 52.92 -0.12
C ILE A 282 -21.00 53.33 1.11
N ILE A 283 -21.01 52.52 2.11
CA ILE A 283 -20.15 52.71 3.28
C ILE A 283 -18.89 51.87 3.06
N SER A 284 -17.82 52.46 2.61
CA SER A 284 -16.48 51.87 2.67
C SER A 284 -15.98 52.18 4.10
N LYS A 285 -16.30 51.31 5.04
CA LYS A 285 -15.61 51.27 6.31
C LYS A 285 -14.63 50.10 6.26
N GLY A 286 -13.36 50.41 6.50
CA GLY A 286 -12.50 49.38 7.03
C GLY A 286 -13.12 48.95 8.36
N ILE A 287 -13.68 47.76 8.40
CA ILE A 287 -14.23 47.18 9.62
C ILE A 287 -13.08 46.53 10.39
#